data_a99e6efee0016cd8255774361a3e581d
#
_entry.id   a99e6efee0016cd8255774361a3e581d
#
_cell.length_a   1.000
_cell.length_b   1.000
_cell.length_c   1.000
_cell.angle_alpha   90.00
_cell.angle_beta   90.00
_cell.angle_gamma   90.00
#
_symmetry.space_group_name_H-M   'P 1'
#
loop_
_entity.id
_entity.type
_entity.pdbx_description
1 polymer ?
#
loop_
_entity_poly.entity_id
_entity_poly.type
_entity_poly.pdbx_seq_one_letter_code
_entity_poly.pdbx_strand_id
1 'polypeptide(L)'
;RRVLFRSVLGGIQPSIFDQFNTDENKENGFTDRMLISFPDLYVDVYNENEIDVNITYWYDNYIQKFFDLVKREWVQFSNEDDIKSIICILTPNAKKEWIRIFNNISEMQNSDLENEYMKSMLPKQKSYIPRFAMLLNALWAYDSDNKDCYMATITPESMLRAEKLSNYFINMSKKVKIESQDKSDMRKAIKSDQGKSKFDSFKALYKSNEKI
;
A
#
# COMPACT_ATOMS: atom_id res chain seq x y z
N ARG A 1 -16.95 -2.28 25.11
CA ARG A 1 -17.23 -2.15 23.66
C ARG A 1 -16.04 -2.76 22.91
N ARG A 2 -16.16 -3.99 22.40
CA ARG A 2 -15.12 -4.61 21.57
C ARG A 2 -15.01 -3.82 20.27
N VAL A 3 -13.89 -3.14 20.08
CA VAL A 3 -13.55 -2.53 18.77
C VAL A 3 -13.08 -3.66 17.86
N LEU A 4 -13.94 -4.11 16.98
CA LEU A 4 -13.55 -5.06 15.94
C LEU A 4 -12.76 -4.27 14.86
N PHE A 5 -11.46 -4.45 14.83
CA PHE A 5 -10.65 -4.01 13.70
C PHE A 5 -11.05 -4.87 12.49
N ARG A 6 -11.54 -4.20 11.45
CA ARG A 6 -11.82 -4.86 10.18
C ARG A 6 -10.85 -4.32 9.15
N SER A 7 -10.19 -5.21 8.46
CA SER A 7 -9.40 -4.91 7.27
C SER A 7 -10.06 -5.58 6.07
N VAL A 8 -9.97 -4.93 4.91
CA VAL A 8 -10.48 -5.44 3.64
C VAL A 8 -9.29 -5.60 2.71
N LEU A 9 -9.14 -6.80 2.13
CA LEU A 9 -8.19 -7.10 1.09
C LEU A 9 -8.95 -7.62 -0.12
N GLY A 10 -8.67 -7.11 -1.31
CA GLY A 10 -9.34 -7.56 -2.52
C GLY A 10 -8.73 -6.96 -3.78
N GLY A 11 -9.10 -7.53 -4.92
CA GLY A 11 -8.79 -6.99 -6.23
C GLY A 11 -9.93 -6.14 -6.77
N ILE A 12 -9.61 -5.07 -7.48
CA ILE A 12 -10.56 -4.23 -8.19
C ILE A 12 -10.08 -3.98 -9.60
N GLN A 13 -10.98 -4.06 -10.56
CA GLN A 13 -10.66 -3.69 -11.93
C GLN A 13 -10.46 -2.17 -12.03
N PRO A 14 -9.42 -1.69 -12.76
CA PRO A 14 -9.17 -0.25 -12.90
C PRO A 14 -10.37 0.55 -13.42
N SER A 15 -11.19 -0.06 -14.27
CA SER A 15 -12.42 0.57 -14.81
C SER A 15 -13.51 0.81 -13.76
N ILE A 16 -13.45 0.09 -12.64
CA ILE A 16 -14.43 0.19 -11.54
C ILE A 16 -13.92 1.15 -10.45
N PHE A 17 -12.62 1.43 -10.44
CA PHE A 17 -12.03 2.30 -9.42
C PHE A 17 -12.70 3.67 -9.32
N ASP A 18 -13.12 4.24 -10.45
CA ASP A 18 -13.83 5.53 -10.47
C ASP A 18 -15.17 5.49 -9.69
N GLN A 19 -15.81 4.32 -9.62
CA GLN A 19 -17.06 4.14 -8.85
C GLN A 19 -16.80 4.15 -7.33
N PHE A 20 -15.57 3.80 -6.91
CA PHE A 20 -15.15 3.92 -5.51
C PHE A 20 -14.67 5.31 -5.17
N ASN A 21 -14.15 6.05 -6.14
CA ASN A 21 -13.61 7.39 -5.95
C ASN A 21 -14.69 8.47 -6.09
N THR A 22 -15.86 8.22 -5.51
CA THR A 22 -16.96 9.18 -5.45
C THR A 22 -16.65 10.34 -4.51
N ASP A 23 -17.32 11.47 -4.69
CA ASP A 23 -17.12 12.63 -3.80
C ASP A 23 -17.48 12.30 -2.35
N GLU A 24 -18.53 11.52 -2.11
CA GLU A 24 -18.91 11.03 -0.79
C GLU A 24 -17.77 10.20 -0.14
N ASN A 25 -17.13 9.29 -0.88
CA ASN A 25 -16.03 8.49 -0.39
C ASN A 25 -14.75 9.29 -0.15
N LYS A 26 -14.55 10.40 -0.87
CA LYS A 26 -13.48 11.36 -0.62
C LYS A 26 -13.74 12.17 0.64
N GLU A 27 -14.95 12.72 0.80
CA GLU A 27 -15.34 13.54 1.95
C GLU A 27 -15.23 12.78 3.27
N ASN A 28 -15.62 11.49 3.29
CA ASN A 28 -15.48 10.64 4.48
C ASN A 28 -14.06 10.05 4.65
N GLY A 29 -13.14 10.31 3.71
CA GLY A 29 -11.75 9.85 3.72
C GLY A 29 -11.59 8.33 3.59
N PHE A 30 -12.56 7.63 3.00
CA PHE A 30 -12.50 6.19 2.79
C PHE A 30 -11.40 5.81 1.79
N THR A 31 -11.37 6.48 0.63
CA THR A 31 -10.37 6.23 -0.41
C THR A 31 -8.96 6.61 0.04
N ASP A 32 -8.81 7.62 0.89
CA ASP A 32 -7.51 8.06 1.42
C ASP A 32 -6.85 7.03 2.34
N ARG A 33 -7.64 6.09 2.86
CA ARG A 33 -7.16 5.01 3.73
C ARG A 33 -6.82 3.72 2.98
N MET A 34 -7.04 3.69 1.66
CA MET A 34 -6.72 2.53 0.86
C MET A 34 -5.24 2.51 0.48
N LEU A 35 -4.62 1.36 0.67
CA LEU A 35 -3.28 1.07 0.15
C LEU A 35 -3.46 0.38 -1.20
N ILE A 36 -3.21 1.12 -2.27
CA ILE A 36 -3.44 0.66 -3.63
C ILE A 36 -2.14 0.13 -4.21
N SER A 37 -2.20 -1.08 -4.78
CA SER A 37 -1.15 -1.64 -5.61
C SER A 37 -1.66 -1.72 -7.04
N PHE A 38 -0.95 -1.10 -7.97
CA PHE A 38 -1.29 -1.06 -9.39
C PHE A 38 -0.03 -1.27 -10.24
N PRO A 39 0.51 -2.50 -10.25
CA PRO A 39 1.70 -2.83 -11.02
C PRO A 39 1.44 -2.71 -12.53
N ASP A 40 2.50 -2.57 -13.31
CA ASP A 40 2.43 -2.66 -14.75
C ASP A 40 1.94 -4.05 -15.18
N LEU A 41 1.15 -4.08 -16.24
CA LEU A 41 0.72 -5.35 -16.83
C LEU A 41 1.95 -6.01 -17.46
N TYR A 42 2.28 -7.18 -16.96
CA TYR A 42 3.27 -8.05 -17.54
C TYR A 42 2.55 -9.26 -18.15
N VAL A 43 2.79 -9.53 -19.41
CA VAL A 43 2.25 -10.72 -20.08
C VAL A 43 3.34 -11.78 -20.02
N ASP A 44 3.14 -12.75 -19.16
CA ASP A 44 4.04 -13.89 -19.04
C ASP A 44 3.98 -14.77 -20.27
N VAL A 45 5.14 -15.27 -20.66
CA VAL A 45 5.23 -16.40 -21.60
C VAL A 45 4.90 -17.67 -20.81
N TYR A 46 4.21 -18.60 -21.45
CA TYR A 46 3.91 -19.90 -20.83
C TYR A 46 5.17 -20.54 -20.24
N ASN A 47 5.11 -20.90 -18.98
CA ASN A 47 6.21 -21.50 -18.24
C ASN A 47 5.71 -22.75 -17.52
N GLU A 48 6.37 -23.88 -17.76
CA GLU A 48 6.06 -25.17 -17.12
C GLU A 48 6.71 -25.31 -15.73
N ASN A 49 7.53 -24.34 -15.32
CA ASN A 49 8.18 -24.40 -14.02
C ASN A 49 7.15 -24.20 -12.89
N GLU A 50 7.08 -25.17 -12.03
CA GLU A 50 6.34 -25.08 -10.78
C GLU A 50 7.20 -24.44 -9.68
N ILE A 51 6.56 -23.85 -8.69
CA ILE A 51 7.27 -23.39 -7.49
C ILE A 51 7.81 -24.61 -6.77
N ASP A 52 9.10 -24.58 -6.39
CA ASP A 52 9.71 -25.66 -5.61
C ASP A 52 8.91 -25.89 -4.31
N VAL A 53 8.49 -27.14 -4.12
CA VAL A 53 7.72 -27.57 -2.94
C VAL A 53 8.43 -27.19 -1.64
N ASN A 54 9.77 -27.19 -1.62
CA ASN A 54 10.54 -26.79 -0.46
C ASN A 54 10.37 -25.30 -0.13
N ILE A 55 10.20 -24.43 -1.13
CA ILE A 55 9.94 -23.01 -0.94
C ILE A 55 8.56 -22.80 -0.34
N THR A 56 7.55 -23.51 -0.87
CA THR A 56 6.18 -23.46 -0.33
C THR A 56 6.16 -23.94 1.12
N TYR A 57 6.77 -25.08 1.38
CA TYR A 57 6.86 -25.65 2.74
C TYR A 57 7.61 -24.72 3.71
N TRP A 58 8.72 -24.12 3.27
CA TRP A 58 9.47 -23.16 4.05
C TRP A 58 8.62 -21.94 4.38
N TYR A 59 7.90 -21.38 3.41
CA TYR A 59 7.05 -20.22 3.59
C TYR A 59 5.91 -20.48 4.59
N ASP A 60 5.20 -21.61 4.43
CA ASP A 60 4.10 -21.99 5.33
C ASP A 60 4.59 -22.17 6.77
N ASN A 61 5.72 -22.84 6.95
CA ASN A 61 6.34 -23.02 8.27
C ASN A 61 6.80 -21.69 8.86
N TYR A 62 7.38 -20.80 8.04
CA TYR A 62 7.81 -19.49 8.48
C TYR A 62 6.64 -18.67 9.02
N ILE A 63 5.56 -18.59 8.26
CA ILE A 63 4.36 -17.86 8.65
C ILE A 63 3.74 -18.46 9.92
N GLN A 64 3.60 -19.80 9.99
CA GLN A 64 3.03 -20.47 11.17
C GLN A 64 3.86 -20.17 12.42
N LYS A 65 5.17 -20.34 12.36
CA LYS A 65 6.07 -20.08 13.48
C LYS A 65 6.07 -18.62 13.91
N PHE A 66 5.96 -17.69 12.95
CA PHE A 66 5.82 -16.27 13.24
C PHE A 66 4.54 -15.97 14.03
N PHE A 67 3.40 -16.54 13.63
CA PHE A 67 2.15 -16.40 14.37
C PHE A 67 2.23 -17.00 15.78
N ASP A 68 2.86 -18.15 15.92
CA ASP A 68 3.03 -18.81 17.22
C ASP A 68 3.94 -17.98 18.16
N LEU A 69 4.98 -17.35 17.62
CA LEU A 69 5.84 -16.44 18.36
C LEU A 69 5.08 -15.21 18.84
N VAL A 70 4.32 -14.57 17.95
CA VAL A 70 3.52 -13.38 18.29
C VAL A 70 2.48 -13.74 19.38
N LYS A 71 1.81 -14.88 19.26
CA LYS A 71 0.88 -15.35 20.29
C LYS A 71 1.56 -15.57 21.64
N ARG A 72 2.72 -16.22 21.65
CA ARG A 72 3.47 -16.52 22.88
C ARG A 72 3.93 -15.26 23.59
N GLU A 73 4.48 -14.29 22.85
CA GLU A 73 4.87 -13.00 23.39
C GLU A 73 3.68 -12.22 23.94
N TRP A 74 2.56 -12.28 23.23
CA TRP A 74 1.33 -11.63 23.67
C TRP A 74 0.80 -12.20 24.99
N VAL A 75 0.81 -13.54 25.15
CA VAL A 75 0.38 -14.22 26.36
C VAL A 75 1.27 -13.90 27.57
N GLN A 76 2.59 -13.72 27.37
CA GLN A 76 3.51 -13.34 28.45
C GLN A 76 3.21 -11.95 29.05
N PHE A 77 2.59 -11.06 28.28
CA PHE A 77 2.25 -9.69 28.71
C PHE A 77 0.79 -9.51 29.12
N SER A 78 -0.05 -10.54 28.97
CA SER A 78 -1.45 -10.50 29.36
C SER A 78 -1.66 -11.28 30.68
N ASN A 79 -2.11 -10.58 31.73
CA ASN A 79 -2.82 -11.27 32.80
C ASN A 79 -4.21 -11.64 32.30
N GLU A 80 -4.80 -12.74 32.76
CA GLU A 80 -6.04 -13.37 32.25
C GLU A 80 -7.23 -12.42 32.07
N ASP A 81 -7.25 -11.27 32.74
CA ASP A 81 -8.35 -10.28 32.69
C ASP A 81 -8.09 -9.03 31.88
N ASP A 82 -6.84 -8.72 31.49
CA ASP A 82 -6.48 -7.51 30.72
C ASP A 82 -5.53 -7.87 29.58
N ILE A 83 -6.03 -7.82 28.35
CA ILE A 83 -5.20 -7.89 27.13
C ILE A 83 -4.33 -6.63 27.09
N LYS A 84 -3.14 -6.70 27.66
CA LYS A 84 -2.15 -5.62 27.57
C LYS A 84 -1.54 -5.63 26.18
N SER A 85 -1.73 -4.53 25.46
CA SER A 85 -1.07 -4.32 24.16
C SER A 85 0.44 -4.23 24.36
N ILE A 86 1.22 -4.88 23.49
CA ILE A 86 2.67 -4.71 23.44
C ILE A 86 2.94 -3.28 22.94
N ILE A 87 3.67 -2.51 23.74
CA ILE A 87 4.08 -1.16 23.37
C ILE A 87 5.39 -1.24 22.60
N CYS A 88 5.36 -0.94 21.30
CA CYS A 88 6.55 -0.82 20.49
C CYS A 88 7.18 0.57 20.66
N ILE A 89 8.48 0.61 20.90
CA ILE A 89 9.26 1.83 21.08
C ILE A 89 10.28 2.01 19.95
N LEU A 90 10.54 3.25 19.57
CA LEU A 90 11.57 3.58 18.60
C LEU A 90 12.92 3.71 19.31
N THR A 91 13.98 3.14 18.73
CA THR A 91 15.34 3.51 19.13
C THR A 91 15.57 5.01 18.87
N PRO A 92 16.56 5.65 19.54
CA PRO A 92 16.85 7.06 19.28
C PRO A 92 17.14 7.37 17.80
N ASN A 93 17.82 6.47 17.10
CA ASN A 93 18.10 6.61 15.67
C ASN A 93 16.86 6.38 14.80
N ALA A 94 16.01 5.39 15.12
CA ALA A 94 14.73 5.21 14.44
C ALA A 94 13.82 6.42 14.62
N LYS A 95 13.85 7.06 15.78
CA LYS A 95 13.11 8.30 16.04
C LYS A 95 13.60 9.45 15.15
N LYS A 96 14.91 9.59 14.94
CA LYS A 96 15.46 10.59 14.01
C LYS A 96 14.97 10.35 12.58
N GLU A 97 15.01 9.09 12.12
CA GLU A 97 14.49 8.73 10.80
C GLU A 97 12.98 8.99 10.70
N TRP A 98 12.22 8.67 11.72
CA TRP A 98 10.79 8.98 11.74
C TRP A 98 10.51 10.48 11.59
N ILE A 99 11.25 11.32 12.32
CA ILE A 99 11.10 12.79 12.24
C ILE A 99 11.42 13.27 10.82
N ARG A 100 12.51 12.78 10.22
CA ARG A 100 12.88 13.10 8.83
C ARG A 100 11.76 12.73 7.86
N ILE A 101 11.26 11.50 7.93
CA ILE A 101 10.20 11.00 7.06
C ILE A 101 8.91 11.82 7.26
N PHE A 102 8.54 12.08 8.50
CA PHE A 102 7.36 12.87 8.83
C PHE A 102 7.42 14.28 8.22
N ASN A 103 8.58 14.93 8.32
CA ASN A 103 8.80 16.26 7.75
C ASN A 103 8.74 16.23 6.21
N ASN A 104 9.38 15.26 5.57
CA ASN A 104 9.31 15.09 4.11
C ASN A 104 7.86 14.93 3.62
N ILE A 105 7.05 14.12 4.30
CA ILE A 105 5.62 13.98 3.95
C ILE A 105 4.87 15.31 4.17
N SER A 106 5.23 16.07 5.22
CA SER A 106 4.62 17.37 5.48
C SER A 106 4.96 18.39 4.40
N GLU A 107 6.20 18.39 3.92
CA GLU A 107 6.65 19.23 2.80
C GLU A 107 5.92 18.86 1.50
N MET A 108 5.82 17.56 1.20
CA MET A 108 5.02 17.09 0.07
C MET A 108 3.56 17.56 0.16
N GLN A 109 2.94 17.43 1.33
CA GLN A 109 1.55 17.83 1.56
C GLN A 109 1.33 19.32 1.36
N ASN A 110 2.31 20.16 1.75
CA ASN A 110 2.27 21.61 1.63
C ASN A 110 2.70 22.11 0.24
N SER A 111 3.19 21.23 -0.63
CA SER A 111 3.62 21.58 -1.97
C SER A 111 2.43 21.92 -2.86
N ASP A 112 2.56 22.98 -3.66
CA ASP A 112 1.57 23.34 -4.68
C ASP A 112 1.60 22.41 -5.89
N LEU A 113 2.62 21.56 -5.98
CA LEU A 113 2.76 20.56 -7.05
C LEU A 113 1.85 19.34 -6.86
N GLU A 114 1.38 19.08 -5.62
CA GLU A 114 0.52 17.96 -5.33
C GLU A 114 -0.97 18.34 -5.45
N ASN A 115 -1.75 17.46 -6.07
CA ASN A 115 -3.19 17.63 -6.18
C ASN A 115 -3.91 17.37 -4.84
N GLU A 116 -5.18 17.78 -4.74
CA GLU A 116 -5.98 17.64 -3.52
C GLU A 116 -6.09 16.19 -3.02
N TYR A 117 -6.21 15.22 -3.94
CA TYR A 117 -6.24 13.80 -3.58
C TYR A 117 -4.94 13.38 -2.86
N MET A 118 -3.80 13.80 -3.37
CA MET A 118 -2.52 13.49 -2.70
C MET A 118 -2.41 14.21 -1.36
N LYS A 119 -2.87 15.46 -1.29
CA LYS A 119 -2.87 16.24 -0.03
C LYS A 119 -3.74 15.59 1.06
N SER A 120 -4.83 14.92 0.68
CA SER A 120 -5.70 14.19 1.63
C SER A 120 -5.13 12.81 2.03
N MET A 121 -4.46 12.13 1.12
CA MET A 121 -3.88 10.80 1.35
C MET A 121 -2.58 10.85 2.17
N LEU A 122 -1.70 11.82 1.92
CA LEU A 122 -0.38 11.92 2.57
C LEU A 122 -0.43 11.90 4.10
N PRO A 123 -1.37 12.57 4.80
CA PRO A 123 -1.49 12.46 6.25
C PRO A 123 -1.74 11.05 6.76
N LYS A 124 -2.43 10.20 5.96
CA LYS A 124 -2.68 8.80 6.33
C LYS A 124 -1.40 7.99 6.28
N GLN A 125 -0.48 8.30 5.36
CA GLN A 125 0.83 7.66 5.30
C GLN A 125 1.66 7.89 6.56
N LYS A 126 1.55 9.06 7.20
CA LYS A 126 2.18 9.31 8.50
C LYS A 126 1.74 8.31 9.58
N SER A 127 0.53 7.76 9.49
CA SER A 127 0.04 6.73 10.40
C SER A 127 0.40 5.31 9.97
N TYR A 128 0.58 5.07 8.66
CA TYR A 128 0.91 3.74 8.14
C TYR A 128 2.39 3.40 8.30
N ILE A 129 3.29 4.37 8.14
CA ILE A 129 4.73 4.12 8.22
C ILE A 129 5.16 3.51 9.57
N PRO A 130 4.74 4.01 10.74
CA PRO A 130 5.05 3.35 12.00
C PRO A 130 4.47 1.93 12.11
N ARG A 131 3.29 1.68 11.55
CA ARG A 131 2.67 0.35 11.51
C ARG A 131 3.45 -0.61 10.62
N PHE A 132 3.89 -0.15 9.44
CA PHE A 132 4.78 -0.93 8.57
C PHE A 132 6.12 -1.20 9.25
N ALA A 133 6.70 -0.19 9.91
CA ALA A 133 7.96 -0.35 10.63
C ALA A 133 7.84 -1.39 11.74
N MET A 134 6.74 -1.38 12.50
CA MET A 134 6.45 -2.37 13.53
C MET A 134 6.36 -3.78 12.95
N LEU A 135 5.58 -3.96 11.86
CA LEU A 135 5.42 -5.27 11.22
C LEU A 135 6.74 -5.78 10.62
N LEU A 136 7.45 -4.92 9.88
CA LEU A 136 8.73 -5.28 9.25
C LEU A 136 9.81 -5.56 10.30
N ASN A 137 9.80 -4.84 11.43
CA ASN A 137 10.71 -5.09 12.54
C ASN A 137 10.45 -6.45 13.20
N ALA A 138 9.16 -6.81 13.39
CA ALA A 138 8.79 -8.10 13.94
C ALA A 138 9.21 -9.26 13.02
N LEU A 139 8.99 -9.13 11.71
CA LEU A 139 9.43 -10.12 10.72
C LEU A 139 10.96 -10.25 10.69
N TRP A 140 11.67 -9.13 10.72
CA TRP A 140 13.12 -9.11 10.75
C TRP A 140 13.69 -9.73 12.04
N ALA A 141 13.13 -9.38 13.19
CA ALA A 141 13.55 -9.93 14.48
C ALA A 141 13.38 -11.45 14.53
N TYR A 142 12.32 -11.96 13.88
CA TYR A 142 12.06 -13.39 13.77
C TYR A 142 13.07 -14.11 12.87
N ASP A 143 13.41 -13.52 11.70
CA ASP A 143 14.29 -14.14 10.69
C ASP A 143 15.78 -14.12 11.10
N SER A 144 16.18 -13.12 11.88
CA SER A 144 17.60 -12.86 12.13
C SER A 144 18.28 -13.81 13.09
N ASP A 145 17.58 -14.76 13.72
CA ASP A 145 18.08 -15.57 14.85
C ASP A 145 18.80 -14.73 15.94
N ASN A 146 18.67 -13.42 15.85
CA ASN A 146 19.36 -12.47 16.69
C ASN A 146 18.59 -12.32 18.00
N LYS A 147 19.07 -13.00 19.03
CA LYS A 147 18.45 -12.99 20.39
C LYS A 147 18.39 -11.59 21.00
N ASP A 148 19.15 -10.64 20.47
CA ASP A 148 19.16 -9.24 20.89
C ASP A 148 18.17 -8.35 20.12
N CYS A 149 17.50 -8.89 19.10
CA CYS A 149 16.51 -8.16 18.30
C CYS A 149 15.15 -8.29 18.95
N TYR A 150 14.78 -7.32 19.77
CA TYR A 150 13.46 -7.26 20.39
C TYR A 150 12.40 -6.80 19.38
N MET A 151 11.35 -7.62 19.20
CA MET A 151 10.23 -7.28 18.32
C MET A 151 9.57 -5.94 18.69
N ALA A 152 9.58 -5.57 19.97
CA ALA A 152 9.02 -4.31 20.46
C ALA A 152 9.95 -3.09 20.32
N THR A 153 11.21 -3.28 19.89
CA THR A 153 12.17 -2.17 19.71
C THR A 153 12.43 -1.94 18.23
N ILE A 154 11.79 -0.92 17.66
CA ILE A 154 11.87 -0.61 16.23
C ILE A 154 13.21 0.02 15.89
N THR A 155 13.90 -0.57 14.91
CA THR A 155 15.22 -0.13 14.44
C THR A 155 15.11 0.91 13.32
N PRO A 156 16.21 1.68 13.04
CA PRO A 156 16.24 2.61 11.90
C PRO A 156 16.03 1.89 10.57
N GLU A 157 16.59 0.69 10.41
CA GLU A 157 16.47 -0.12 9.18
C GLU A 157 15.01 -0.47 8.90
N SER A 158 14.26 -0.85 9.94
CA SER A 158 12.82 -1.14 9.82
C SER A 158 12.03 0.11 9.45
N MET A 159 12.43 1.28 9.95
CA MET A 159 11.82 2.56 9.59
C MET A 159 12.08 2.94 8.12
N LEU A 160 13.31 2.75 7.63
CA LEU A 160 13.68 3.00 6.24
C LEU A 160 12.99 2.03 5.26
N ARG A 161 12.81 0.77 5.65
CA ARG A 161 12.03 -0.21 4.88
C ARG A 161 10.55 0.19 4.82
N ALA A 162 10.00 0.68 5.92
CA ALA A 162 8.62 1.17 5.98
C ALA A 162 8.42 2.41 5.11
N GLU A 163 9.39 3.31 5.05
CA GLU A 163 9.39 4.45 4.12
C GLU A 163 9.34 3.98 2.67
N LYS A 164 10.17 3.01 2.28
CA LYS A 164 10.16 2.44 0.92
C LYS A 164 8.80 1.84 0.57
N LEU A 165 8.19 1.09 1.49
CA LEU A 165 6.88 0.48 1.28
C LEU A 165 5.79 1.55 1.16
N SER A 166 5.83 2.60 2.00
CA SER A 166 4.90 3.72 1.90
C SER A 166 5.05 4.46 0.57
N ASN A 167 6.29 4.73 0.13
CA ASN A 167 6.56 5.38 -1.16
C ASN A 167 6.04 4.56 -2.34
N TYR A 168 6.10 3.22 -2.27
CA TYR A 168 5.47 2.36 -3.25
C TYR A 168 3.96 2.63 -3.36
N PHE A 169 3.23 2.65 -2.25
CA PHE A 169 1.78 2.90 -2.26
C PHE A 169 1.45 4.34 -2.69
N ILE A 170 2.26 5.33 -2.31
CA ILE A 170 2.12 6.71 -2.78
C ILE A 170 2.24 6.76 -4.31
N ASN A 171 3.26 6.13 -4.87
CA ASN A 171 3.48 6.13 -6.33
C ASN A 171 2.38 5.35 -7.07
N MET A 172 1.92 4.22 -6.53
CA MET A 172 0.81 3.47 -7.11
C MET A 172 -0.50 4.28 -7.10
N SER A 173 -0.76 5.00 -6.01
CA SER A 173 -1.93 5.88 -5.92
C SER A 173 -1.87 7.04 -6.92
N LYS A 174 -0.69 7.64 -7.14
CA LYS A 174 -0.47 8.64 -8.20
C LYS A 174 -0.77 8.07 -9.57
N LYS A 175 -0.25 6.87 -9.86
CA LYS A 175 -0.44 6.19 -11.15
C LYS A 175 -1.91 5.90 -11.44
N VAL A 176 -2.63 5.31 -10.49
CA VAL A 176 -4.06 5.02 -10.64
C VAL A 176 -4.86 6.30 -10.88
N LYS A 177 -4.51 7.38 -10.20
CA LYS A 177 -5.22 8.66 -10.36
C LYS A 177 -5.02 9.26 -11.74
N ILE A 178 -3.81 9.23 -12.29
CA ILE A 178 -3.52 9.69 -13.65
C ILE A 178 -4.34 8.88 -14.66
N GLU A 179 -4.30 7.55 -14.58
CA GLU A 179 -5.05 6.70 -15.51
C GLU A 179 -6.57 6.87 -15.41
N SER A 180 -7.12 7.09 -14.21
CA SER A 180 -8.55 7.34 -14.04
C SER A 180 -8.95 8.69 -14.62
N GLN A 181 -8.10 9.70 -14.51
CA GLN A 181 -8.34 11.04 -15.03
C GLN A 181 -8.31 11.06 -16.56
N ASP A 182 -7.31 10.42 -17.16
CA ASP A 182 -7.20 10.28 -18.63
C ASP A 182 -8.42 9.58 -19.22
N LYS A 183 -8.90 8.50 -18.56
CA LYS A 183 -10.12 7.80 -18.98
C LYS A 183 -11.38 8.65 -18.83
N SER A 184 -11.49 9.46 -17.79
CA SER A 184 -12.58 10.39 -17.56
C SER A 184 -12.61 11.48 -18.64
N ASP A 185 -11.47 12.05 -18.97
CA ASP A 185 -11.35 13.09 -19.98
C ASP A 185 -11.60 12.53 -21.39
N MET A 186 -11.15 11.32 -21.70
CA MET A 186 -11.53 10.59 -22.90
C MET A 186 -13.05 10.38 -23.00
N ARG A 187 -13.71 9.94 -21.93
CA ARG A 187 -15.17 9.73 -21.91
C ARG A 187 -15.94 11.03 -22.11
N LYS A 188 -15.47 12.15 -21.54
CA LYS A 188 -16.07 13.48 -21.76
C LYS A 188 -15.85 13.94 -23.21
N ALA A 189 -14.67 13.73 -23.76
CA ALA A 189 -14.37 14.05 -25.16
C ALA A 189 -15.23 13.24 -26.15
N ILE A 190 -15.49 11.96 -25.87
CA ILE A 190 -16.36 11.08 -26.66
C ILE A 190 -17.83 11.52 -26.60
N LYS A 191 -18.28 12.05 -25.46
CA LYS A 191 -19.67 12.51 -25.27
C LYS A 191 -19.92 13.90 -25.91
N SER A 192 -18.89 14.68 -26.20
CA SER A 192 -19.02 15.93 -26.94
C SER A 192 -19.13 15.66 -28.44
N ASP A 193 -19.88 16.48 -29.21
CA ASP A 193 -20.00 16.33 -30.68
C ASP A 193 -18.64 16.45 -31.40
N GLN A 194 -17.69 17.18 -30.84
CA GLN A 194 -16.31 17.21 -31.32
C GLN A 194 -15.54 15.91 -31.01
N GLY A 195 -15.95 15.16 -29.99
CA GLY A 195 -15.35 13.89 -29.60
C GLY A 195 -15.72 12.74 -30.54
N LYS A 196 -16.92 12.75 -31.13
CA LYS A 196 -17.32 11.75 -32.12
C LYS A 196 -16.42 11.79 -33.35
N SER A 197 -16.12 12.96 -33.87
CA SER A 197 -15.24 13.13 -35.01
C SER A 197 -13.79 12.68 -34.73
N LYS A 198 -13.27 12.98 -33.56
CA LYS A 198 -11.94 12.50 -33.13
C LYS A 198 -11.89 10.99 -32.87
N PHE A 199 -12.98 10.43 -32.31
CA PHE A 199 -13.07 8.99 -32.08
C PHE A 199 -13.19 8.21 -33.39
N ASP A 200 -13.91 8.71 -34.35
CA ASP A 200 -14.04 8.10 -35.68
C ASP A 200 -12.69 8.17 -36.44
N SER A 201 -11.96 9.26 -36.30
CA SER A 201 -10.59 9.39 -36.82
C SER A 201 -9.61 8.42 -36.14
N PHE A 202 -9.70 8.23 -34.84
CA PHE A 202 -8.89 7.25 -34.10
C PHE A 202 -9.25 5.81 -34.49
N LYS A 203 -10.52 5.50 -34.68
CA LYS A 203 -11.00 4.19 -35.15
C LYS A 203 -10.53 3.89 -36.57
N ALA A 204 -10.48 4.89 -37.44
CA ALA A 204 -9.98 4.78 -38.79
C ALA A 204 -8.47 4.48 -38.81
N LEU A 205 -7.70 5.14 -37.93
CA LEU A 205 -6.26 4.89 -37.75
C LEU A 205 -5.96 3.48 -37.20
N TYR A 206 -6.78 2.99 -36.24
CA TYR A 206 -6.60 1.64 -35.69
C TYR A 206 -6.89 0.56 -36.73
N LYS A 207 -7.97 0.74 -37.54
CA LYS A 207 -8.30 -0.19 -38.64
C LYS A 207 -7.29 -0.19 -39.78
N SER A 208 -6.54 0.89 -39.97
CA SER A 208 -5.48 0.94 -40.98
C SER A 208 -4.21 0.19 -40.57
N ASN A 209 -3.97 0.04 -39.26
CA ASN A 209 -2.82 -0.69 -38.73
C ASN A 209 -3.05 -2.20 -38.56
N GLU A 210 -4.30 -2.68 -38.67
CA GLU A 210 -4.61 -4.13 -38.68
C GLU A 210 -4.47 -4.77 -40.10
N LYS A 211 -4.05 -3.99 -41.09
CA LYS A 211 -3.89 -4.48 -42.48
C LYS A 211 -2.42 -4.55 -42.93
N ILE A 212 -1.47 -4.56 -42.01
CA ILE A 212 -0.05 -4.84 -42.25
C ILE A 212 0.32 -6.13 -41.42
#